data_ffd8c2ec32bc821dcc786ea3fd9a4b84
#
_entry.id   ffd8c2ec32bc821dcc786ea3fd9a4b84
#
_cell.length_a   1.000
_cell.length_b   1.000
_cell.length_c   1.000
_cell.angle_alpha   90.00
_cell.angle_beta   90.00
_cell.angle_gamma   90.00
#
_symmetry.space_group_name_H-M   'P 1'
#
loop_
_entity.id
_entity.type
_entity.pdbx_description
1 polymer ?
#
loop_
_entity_poly.entity_id
_entity_poly.type
_entity_poly.pdbx_seq_one_letter_code
_entity_poly.pdbx_strand_id
1 'polypeptide(L)'
;FRSGTVFHLFPMIRLSDILLSYAEAMHHAYGMSADPEGYGLTAIEAVQKIRTRAGFGTNDKFLNGVTDNNFMEKVKQERRIELCFEEHRYFDLRRWMDGNQLKEPIIGMKVEENASGLHYTRITVDEARNFKDYMYYHPIPLKVIKESPYIQQNPGW
;
A
#
# COMPACT_ATOMS: atom_id res chain seq x y z
N PHE A 1 -28.55 4.60 11.97
CA PHE A 1 -27.99 3.42 11.25
C PHE A 1 -29.15 2.60 10.72
N ARG A 2 -29.35 2.54 9.39
CA ARG A 2 -30.29 1.60 8.78
C ARG A 2 -29.62 0.21 8.75
N SER A 3 -30.15 -0.75 9.48
CA SER A 3 -29.80 -2.16 9.33
C SER A 3 -30.46 -2.68 8.05
N GLY A 4 -29.77 -2.56 6.94
CA GLY A 4 -30.09 -3.24 5.71
C GLY A 4 -28.99 -4.25 5.43
N THR A 5 -29.35 -5.46 5.07
CA THR A 5 -28.39 -6.45 4.54
C THR A 5 -27.77 -5.89 3.25
N VAL A 6 -26.60 -5.30 3.35
CA VAL A 6 -25.85 -4.86 2.17
C VAL A 6 -25.00 -6.04 1.73
N PHE A 7 -25.28 -6.59 0.55
CA PHE A 7 -24.40 -7.55 -0.08
C PHE A 7 -23.16 -6.78 -0.57
N HIS A 8 -22.09 -6.86 0.21
CA HIS A 8 -20.81 -6.28 -0.15
C HIS A 8 -20.00 -7.33 -0.90
N LEU A 9 -19.74 -7.06 -2.19
CA LEU A 9 -18.77 -7.85 -2.96
C LEU A 9 -17.38 -7.34 -2.63
N PHE A 10 -16.58 -8.15 -1.92
CA PHE A 10 -15.20 -7.85 -1.66
C PHE A 10 -14.36 -8.22 -2.90
N PRO A 11 -13.76 -7.25 -3.60
CA PRO A 11 -12.93 -7.55 -4.76
C PRO A 11 -11.62 -8.18 -4.30
N MET A 12 -11.34 -9.38 -4.76
CA MET A 12 -10.04 -10.04 -4.48
C MET A 12 -8.90 -9.42 -5.28
N ILE A 13 -9.15 -9.06 -6.53
CA ILE A 13 -8.20 -8.41 -7.45
C ILE A 13 -9.01 -7.42 -8.29
N ARG A 14 -8.47 -6.23 -8.48
CA ARG A 14 -9.08 -5.22 -9.35
C ARG A 14 -8.05 -4.53 -10.24
N LEU A 15 -8.51 -3.87 -11.29
CA LEU A 15 -7.64 -3.27 -12.31
C LEU A 15 -6.60 -2.30 -11.71
N SER A 16 -6.95 -1.55 -10.69
CA SER A 16 -6.00 -0.63 -10.03
C SER A 16 -4.82 -1.37 -9.40
N ASP A 17 -5.03 -2.55 -8.80
CA ASP A 17 -3.95 -3.36 -8.27
C ASP A 17 -3.01 -3.84 -9.39
N ILE A 18 -3.58 -4.31 -10.50
CA ILE A 18 -2.80 -4.72 -11.68
C ILE A 18 -2.01 -3.56 -12.26
N LEU A 19 -2.63 -2.38 -12.43
CA LEU A 19 -1.94 -1.20 -12.97
C LEU A 19 -0.81 -0.71 -12.05
N LEU A 20 -0.99 -0.76 -10.73
CA LEU A 20 0.06 -0.37 -9.77
C LEU A 20 1.19 -1.39 -9.72
N SER A 21 0.88 -2.68 -9.81
CA SER A 21 1.87 -3.73 -9.90
C SER A 21 2.65 -3.66 -11.23
N TYR A 22 1.97 -3.34 -12.32
CA TYR A 22 2.59 -3.07 -13.61
C TYR A 22 3.53 -1.86 -13.56
N ALA A 23 3.07 -0.74 -12.97
CA ALA A 23 3.87 0.48 -12.82
C ALA A 23 5.15 0.22 -12.03
N GLU A 24 5.07 -0.55 -10.95
CA GLU A 24 6.22 -0.96 -10.15
C GLU A 24 7.20 -1.80 -10.99
N ALA A 25 6.71 -2.84 -11.67
CA ALA A 25 7.52 -3.74 -12.48
C ALA A 25 8.22 -3.01 -13.64
N MET A 26 7.48 -2.19 -14.39
CA MET A 26 7.99 -1.40 -15.51
C MET A 26 9.05 -0.41 -15.05
N HIS A 27 8.81 0.28 -13.92
CA HIS A 27 9.79 1.22 -13.39
C HIS A 27 11.10 0.51 -12.99
N HIS A 28 11.01 -0.64 -12.33
CA HIS A 28 12.21 -1.39 -11.95
C HIS A 28 12.98 -1.94 -13.16
N ALA A 29 12.28 -2.30 -14.22
CA ALA A 29 12.90 -2.86 -15.42
C ALA A 29 13.46 -1.79 -16.36
N TYR A 30 12.74 -0.67 -16.55
CA TYR A 30 12.99 0.25 -17.66
C TYR A 30 12.95 1.74 -17.28
N GLY A 31 12.55 2.06 -16.02
CA GLY A 31 12.28 3.43 -15.59
C GLY A 31 10.83 3.86 -15.79
N MET A 32 10.49 5.05 -15.30
CA MET A 32 9.08 5.48 -15.23
C MET A 32 8.45 5.79 -16.59
N SER A 33 9.25 6.20 -17.59
CA SER A 33 8.77 6.73 -18.89
C SER A 33 9.11 5.85 -20.08
N ALA A 34 9.82 4.74 -19.89
CA ALA A 34 10.23 3.86 -20.97
C ALA A 34 9.19 2.78 -21.27
N ASP A 35 9.08 2.40 -22.54
CA ASP A 35 8.29 1.26 -23.03
C ASP A 35 9.06 0.57 -24.19
N PRO A 36 10.23 -0.01 -23.93
CA PRO A 36 11.08 -0.60 -24.96
C PRO A 36 10.47 -1.84 -25.64
N GLU A 37 9.55 -2.51 -24.97
CA GLU A 37 8.89 -3.70 -25.47
C GLU A 37 7.61 -3.39 -26.28
N GLY A 38 7.18 -2.12 -26.31
CA GLY A 38 6.03 -1.69 -27.09
C GLY A 38 4.68 -2.14 -26.51
N TYR A 39 4.55 -2.23 -25.19
CA TYR A 39 3.27 -2.58 -24.54
C TYR A 39 2.22 -1.47 -24.65
N GLY A 40 2.60 -0.27 -25.09
CA GLY A 40 1.71 0.88 -25.25
C GLY A 40 1.29 1.51 -23.92
N LEU A 41 2.07 1.29 -22.86
CA LEU A 41 1.81 1.82 -21.53
C LEU A 41 3.11 1.92 -20.73
N THR A 42 3.48 3.13 -20.34
CA THR A 42 4.62 3.38 -19.44
C THR A 42 4.21 3.23 -17.96
N ALA A 43 5.19 3.14 -17.06
CA ALA A 43 4.93 3.04 -15.63
C ALA A 43 4.13 4.26 -15.12
N ILE A 44 4.53 5.47 -15.52
CA ILE A 44 3.85 6.70 -15.08
C ILE A 44 2.42 6.81 -15.66
N GLU A 45 2.20 6.38 -16.90
CA GLU A 45 0.86 6.37 -17.51
C GLU A 45 -0.08 5.38 -16.81
N ALA A 46 0.43 4.25 -16.32
CA ALA A 46 -0.36 3.31 -15.53
C ALA A 46 -0.89 3.95 -14.24
N VAL A 47 -0.05 4.70 -13.53
CA VAL A 47 -0.47 5.47 -12.35
C VAL A 47 -1.44 6.59 -12.75
N GLN A 48 -1.14 7.30 -13.85
CA GLN A 48 -2.00 8.39 -14.35
C GLN A 48 -3.42 7.90 -14.70
N LYS A 49 -3.58 6.69 -15.23
CA LYS A 49 -4.92 6.12 -15.50
C LYS A 49 -5.76 5.99 -14.24
N ILE A 50 -5.16 5.56 -13.13
CA ILE A 50 -5.86 5.43 -11.84
C ILE A 50 -6.28 6.83 -11.35
N ARG A 51 -5.37 7.77 -11.37
CA ARG A 51 -5.59 9.12 -10.87
C ARG A 51 -6.60 9.88 -11.73
N THR A 52 -6.57 9.70 -13.05
CA THR A 52 -7.58 10.25 -13.96
C THR A 52 -8.97 9.71 -13.64
N ARG A 53 -9.10 8.39 -13.40
CA ARG A 53 -10.36 7.78 -12.96
C ARG A 53 -10.84 8.37 -11.63
N ALA A 54 -9.93 8.69 -10.71
CA ALA A 54 -10.23 9.32 -9.43
C ALA A 54 -10.56 10.82 -9.53
N GLY A 55 -10.51 11.42 -10.74
CA GLY A 55 -10.89 12.80 -10.99
C GLY A 55 -9.73 13.82 -10.99
N PHE A 56 -8.47 13.38 -10.92
CA PHE A 56 -7.32 14.29 -10.88
C PHE A 56 -6.88 14.78 -12.27
N GLY A 57 -7.38 14.45 -13.35
CA GLY A 57 -7.07 14.95 -14.69
C GLY A 57 -5.57 14.94 -15.05
N THR A 58 -5.23 15.66 -16.13
CA THR A 58 -3.86 15.68 -16.68
C THR A 58 -2.88 16.61 -15.94
N ASN A 59 -3.39 17.56 -15.16
CA ASN A 59 -2.56 18.49 -14.37
C ASN A 59 -2.51 18.07 -12.89
N ASP A 60 -2.15 16.83 -12.66
CA ASP A 60 -2.12 16.26 -11.34
C ASP A 60 -0.87 16.67 -10.57
N LYS A 61 -1.06 17.50 -9.54
CA LYS A 61 0.04 17.98 -8.68
C LYS A 61 0.83 16.86 -8.00
N PHE A 62 0.24 15.68 -7.82
CA PHE A 62 0.92 14.54 -7.22
C PHE A 62 2.02 13.96 -8.12
N LEU A 63 1.79 13.96 -9.43
CA LEU A 63 2.74 13.49 -10.43
C LEU A 63 3.61 14.60 -11.01
N ASN A 64 3.31 15.88 -10.73
CA ASN A 64 4.14 16.99 -11.20
C ASN A 64 5.53 16.96 -10.55
N GLY A 65 6.57 17.04 -11.39
CA GLY A 65 7.97 17.02 -10.94
C GLY A 65 8.44 15.65 -10.45
N VAL A 66 7.71 14.59 -10.78
CA VAL A 66 8.15 13.22 -10.51
C VAL A 66 9.35 12.89 -11.40
N THR A 67 10.29 12.16 -10.82
CA THR A 67 11.51 11.65 -11.47
C THR A 67 11.65 10.16 -11.19
N ASP A 68 12.50 9.46 -11.93
CA ASP A 68 12.78 8.05 -11.65
C ASP A 68 13.18 7.80 -10.18
N ASN A 69 13.95 8.70 -9.59
CA ASN A 69 14.42 8.55 -8.22
C ASN A 69 13.31 8.57 -7.16
N ASN A 70 12.22 9.29 -7.40
CA ASN A 70 11.11 9.40 -6.43
C ASN A 70 9.81 8.73 -6.91
N PHE A 71 9.81 8.12 -8.09
CA PHE A 71 8.62 7.50 -8.66
C PHE A 71 8.08 6.35 -7.79
N MET A 72 8.96 5.49 -7.28
CA MET A 72 8.52 4.38 -6.41
C MET A 72 7.85 4.85 -5.13
N GLU A 73 8.26 5.96 -4.56
CA GLU A 73 7.56 6.55 -3.40
C GLU A 73 6.12 6.95 -3.77
N LYS A 74 5.94 7.49 -4.98
CA LYS A 74 4.60 7.83 -5.49
C LYS A 74 3.75 6.59 -5.74
N VAL A 75 4.31 5.54 -6.34
CA VAL A 75 3.62 4.26 -6.52
C VAL A 75 3.22 3.66 -5.17
N LYS A 76 4.11 3.62 -4.20
CA LYS A 76 3.85 3.12 -2.83
C LYS A 76 2.74 3.92 -2.14
N GLN A 77 2.76 5.24 -2.30
CA GLN A 77 1.73 6.11 -1.73
C GLN A 77 0.37 5.91 -2.42
N GLU A 78 0.36 5.80 -3.75
CA GLU A 78 -0.87 5.55 -4.50
C GLU A 78 -1.48 4.19 -4.15
N ARG A 79 -0.66 3.12 -4.05
CA ARG A 79 -1.11 1.82 -3.57
C ARG A 79 -1.75 1.90 -2.18
N ARG A 80 -1.14 2.65 -1.27
CA ARG A 80 -1.66 2.84 0.09
C ARG A 80 -3.04 3.51 0.09
N ILE A 81 -3.29 4.46 -0.81
CA ILE A 81 -4.53 5.22 -0.87
C ILE A 81 -5.58 4.45 -1.67
N GLU A 82 -5.24 4.02 -2.87
CA GLU A 82 -6.15 3.39 -3.82
C GLU A 82 -6.63 2.01 -3.34
N LEU A 83 -5.75 1.22 -2.71
CA LEU A 83 -6.06 -0.11 -2.18
C LEU A 83 -6.32 -0.10 -0.68
N CYS A 84 -6.76 1.06 -0.15
CA CYS A 84 -7.10 1.20 1.26
C CYS A 84 -8.26 0.26 1.64
N PHE A 85 -8.12 -0.42 2.80
CA PHE A 85 -9.08 -1.43 3.29
C PHE A 85 -9.20 -2.71 2.46
N GLU A 86 -8.24 -2.98 1.55
CA GLU A 86 -8.17 -4.18 0.73
C GLU A 86 -7.02 -5.12 1.17
N GLU A 87 -6.51 -4.97 2.38
CA GLU A 87 -5.48 -5.80 3.04
C GLU A 87 -4.09 -5.77 2.37
N HIS A 88 -3.90 -5.05 1.26
CA HIS A 88 -2.64 -5.00 0.52
C HIS A 88 -1.47 -4.42 1.33
N ARG A 89 -1.72 -3.38 2.14
CA ARG A 89 -0.66 -2.61 2.82
C ARG A 89 0.29 -3.45 3.66
N TYR A 90 -0.23 -4.44 4.38
CA TYR A 90 0.56 -5.32 5.23
C TYR A 90 1.59 -6.14 4.43
N PHE A 91 1.18 -6.68 3.29
CA PHE A 91 2.04 -7.45 2.40
C PHE A 91 3.00 -6.54 1.63
N ASP A 92 2.55 -5.40 1.17
CA ASP A 92 3.35 -4.40 0.45
C ASP A 92 4.54 -3.93 1.30
N LEU A 93 4.33 -3.57 2.57
CA LEU A 93 5.41 -3.14 3.46
C LEU A 93 6.46 -4.24 3.69
N ARG A 94 6.05 -5.49 3.70
CA ARG A 94 6.95 -6.62 3.86
C ARG A 94 7.76 -6.89 2.60
N ARG A 95 7.13 -6.95 1.44
CA ARG A 95 7.83 -7.21 0.18
C ARG A 95 8.77 -6.07 -0.24
N TRP A 96 8.48 -4.83 0.17
CA TRP A 96 9.36 -3.69 -0.04
C TRP A 96 10.45 -3.54 1.03
N MET A 97 10.47 -4.40 2.04
CA MET A 97 11.35 -4.29 3.22
C MET A 97 11.18 -2.97 4.00
N ASP A 98 9.99 -2.39 3.94
CA ASP A 98 9.61 -1.13 4.59
C ASP A 98 8.99 -1.34 5.99
N GLY A 99 9.30 -2.44 6.65
CA GLY A 99 8.75 -2.83 7.96
C GLY A 99 8.97 -1.81 9.07
N ASN A 100 9.93 -0.91 8.93
CA ASN A 100 10.13 0.18 9.87
C ASN A 100 8.90 1.08 10.00
N GLN A 101 8.10 1.25 8.93
CA GLN A 101 6.85 1.99 8.99
C GLN A 101 5.81 1.32 9.90
N LEU A 102 5.97 0.03 10.22
CA LEU A 102 5.13 -0.69 11.18
C LEU A 102 5.54 -0.43 12.64
N LYS A 103 6.66 0.25 12.88
CA LYS A 103 7.10 0.70 14.21
C LYS A 103 6.60 2.11 14.53
N GLU A 104 6.21 2.88 13.50
CA GLU A 104 5.74 4.24 13.67
C GLU A 104 4.40 4.29 14.44
N PRO A 105 4.19 5.27 15.31
CA PRO A 105 2.94 5.45 16.01
C PRO A 105 1.76 5.59 15.05
N ILE A 106 0.60 5.11 15.45
CA ILE A 106 -0.64 5.36 14.72
C ILE A 106 -1.16 6.73 15.13
N ILE A 107 -1.24 7.62 14.15
CA ILE A 107 -1.78 8.96 14.33
C ILE A 107 -3.25 8.97 13.90
N GLY A 108 -4.11 9.42 14.80
CA GLY A 108 -5.52 9.65 14.55
C GLY A 108 -5.86 11.13 14.52
N MET A 109 -7.13 11.41 14.30
CA MET A 109 -7.69 12.77 14.35
C MET A 109 -8.79 12.82 15.39
N LYS A 110 -8.59 13.64 16.43
CA LYS A 110 -9.66 14.02 17.38
C LYS A 110 -10.44 15.16 16.76
N VAL A 111 -11.74 15.04 16.67
CA VAL A 111 -12.65 16.08 16.18
C VAL A 111 -13.51 16.52 17.34
N GLU A 112 -13.47 17.80 17.65
CA GLU A 112 -14.24 18.44 18.74
C GLU A 112 -15.05 19.60 18.16
N GLU A 113 -16.31 19.69 18.52
CA GLU A 113 -17.17 20.80 18.18
C GLU A 113 -17.19 21.80 19.34
N ASN A 114 -16.98 23.07 19.05
CA ASN A 114 -17.13 24.16 20.00
C ASN A 114 -17.89 25.32 19.36
N ALA A 115 -18.01 26.44 20.06
CA ALA A 115 -18.73 27.64 19.62
C ALA A 115 -18.17 28.25 18.31
N SER A 116 -16.92 27.97 17.95
CA SER A 116 -16.26 28.44 16.71
C SER A 116 -16.31 27.41 15.57
N GLY A 117 -16.90 26.21 15.79
CA GLY A 117 -17.04 25.16 14.80
C GLY A 117 -16.23 23.90 15.15
N LEU A 118 -15.90 23.11 14.12
CA LEU A 118 -15.16 21.85 14.26
C LEU A 118 -13.66 22.12 14.38
N HIS A 119 -13.04 21.57 15.43
CA HIS A 119 -11.60 21.58 15.68
C HIS A 119 -11.00 20.19 15.46
N TYR A 120 -9.90 20.16 14.73
CA TYR A 120 -9.18 18.93 14.35
C TYR A 120 -7.81 18.90 15.00
N THR A 121 -7.59 17.96 15.90
CA THR A 121 -6.31 17.79 16.59
C THR A 121 -5.72 16.42 16.27
N ARG A 122 -4.47 16.40 15.83
CA ARG A 122 -3.75 15.12 15.67
C ARG A 122 -3.41 14.54 17.03
N ILE A 123 -3.75 13.28 17.22
CA ILE A 123 -3.44 12.54 18.45
C ILE A 123 -2.73 11.23 18.10
N THR A 124 -1.87 10.76 18.98
CA THR A 124 -1.34 9.41 18.91
C THR A 124 -2.39 8.45 19.46
N VAL A 125 -2.80 7.49 18.65
CA VAL A 125 -3.80 6.46 19.01
C VAL A 125 -3.10 5.25 19.60
N ASP A 126 -1.95 4.86 19.02
CA ASP A 126 -1.15 3.74 19.48
C ASP A 126 0.34 4.05 19.30
N GLU A 127 1.10 3.98 20.36
CA GLU A 127 2.55 4.25 20.38
C GLU A 127 3.40 2.97 20.27
N ALA A 128 2.84 1.83 20.60
CA ALA A 128 3.58 0.61 20.93
C ALA A 128 3.57 -0.47 19.85
N ARG A 129 3.59 -0.09 18.57
CA ARG A 129 3.71 -1.09 17.51
C ARG A 129 5.11 -1.71 17.50
N ASN A 130 5.15 -3.03 17.50
CA ASN A 130 6.40 -3.79 17.48
C ASN A 130 6.56 -4.51 16.14
N PHE A 131 7.66 -4.24 15.45
CA PHE A 131 8.07 -4.98 14.27
C PHE A 131 9.55 -5.31 14.39
N LYS A 132 9.91 -6.57 14.22
CA LYS A 132 11.29 -7.06 14.23
C LYS A 132 11.62 -7.64 12.86
N ASP A 133 12.90 -7.70 12.51
CA ASP A 133 13.35 -8.10 11.17
C ASP A 133 12.90 -9.51 10.78
N TYR A 134 12.83 -10.45 11.72
CA TYR A 134 12.31 -11.78 11.42
C TYR A 134 10.82 -11.77 11.03
N MET A 135 10.08 -10.73 11.40
CA MET A 135 8.64 -10.60 11.05
C MET A 135 8.39 -10.27 9.57
N TYR A 136 9.44 -10.04 8.76
CA TYR A 136 9.26 -10.02 7.30
C TYR A 136 8.76 -11.36 6.76
N TYR A 137 9.09 -12.45 7.42
CA TYR A 137 8.60 -13.78 7.11
C TYR A 137 7.57 -14.22 8.15
N HIS A 138 6.56 -14.96 7.72
CA HIS A 138 5.62 -15.58 8.66
C HIS A 138 6.25 -16.82 9.31
N PRO A 139 5.90 -17.11 10.57
CA PRO A 139 6.28 -18.39 11.15
C PRO A 139 5.60 -19.54 10.42
N ILE A 140 6.32 -20.62 10.21
CA ILE A 140 5.74 -21.87 9.75
C ILE A 140 4.92 -22.45 10.92
N PRO A 141 3.65 -22.83 10.72
CA PRO A 141 2.83 -23.40 11.79
C PRO A 141 3.52 -24.60 12.45
N LEU A 142 3.53 -24.65 13.78
CA LEU A 142 4.21 -25.70 14.53
C LEU A 142 3.70 -27.11 14.15
N LYS A 143 2.44 -27.24 13.77
CA LYS A 143 1.87 -28.50 13.26
C LYS A 143 2.62 -28.98 12.02
N VAL A 144 2.86 -28.10 11.04
CA VAL A 144 3.57 -28.45 9.81
C VAL A 144 4.99 -28.90 10.09
N ILE A 145 5.70 -28.21 11.00
CA ILE A 145 7.06 -28.59 11.41
C ILE A 145 7.09 -29.99 12.09
N LYS A 146 6.09 -30.28 12.93
CA LYS A 146 5.99 -31.59 13.60
C LYS A 146 5.66 -32.74 12.64
N GLU A 147 4.89 -32.47 11.61
CA GLU A 147 4.49 -33.46 10.60
C GLU A 147 5.54 -33.67 9.50
N SER A 148 6.49 -32.74 9.38
CA SER A 148 7.50 -32.78 8.31
C SER A 148 8.92 -32.51 8.87
N PRO A 149 9.70 -33.55 9.18
CA PRO A 149 11.00 -33.42 9.85
C PRO A 149 12.06 -32.67 9.03
N TYR A 150 11.82 -32.44 7.74
CA TYR A 150 12.73 -31.72 6.86
C TYR A 150 12.46 -30.20 6.81
N ILE A 151 11.35 -29.74 7.38
CA ILE A 151 10.99 -28.32 7.41
C ILE A 151 11.58 -27.67 8.65
N GLN A 152 12.41 -26.68 8.44
CA GLN A 152 12.94 -25.85 9.51
C GLN A 152 12.15 -24.54 9.61
N GLN A 153 12.03 -24.04 10.83
CA GLN A 153 11.39 -22.74 11.07
C GLN A 153 12.15 -21.60 10.40
N ASN A 154 11.44 -20.55 9.98
CA ASN A 154 12.06 -19.34 9.52
C ASN A 154 12.95 -18.72 10.60
N PRO A 155 14.11 -18.13 10.23
CA PRO A 155 15.04 -17.58 11.21
C PRO A 155 14.38 -16.55 12.15
N GLY A 156 14.61 -16.69 13.46
CA GLY A 156 14.12 -15.78 14.48
C GLY A 156 12.76 -16.12 15.09
N TRP A 157 12.09 -17.17 14.58
CA TRP A 157 10.82 -17.70 15.13
C TRP A 157 11.03 -18.94 15.98
#